data_aa05346a3bde5ddc51fa2c69ac87d717
#
_entry.id   aa05346a3bde5ddc51fa2c69ac87d717
#
_cell.length_a   1.000
_cell.length_b   1.000
_cell.length_c   1.000
_cell.angle_alpha   90.00
_cell.angle_beta   90.00
_cell.angle_gamma   90.00
#
_symmetry.space_group_name_H-M   'P 1'
#
loop_
_entity.id
_entity.type
_entity.pdbx_description
1 polymer ?
#
loop_
_entity_poly.entity_id
_entity_poly.type
_entity_poly.pdbx_seq_one_letter_code
_entity_poly.pdbx_strand_id
1 'polypeptide(L)'
;MNKKSTVYKGYRITERTDGRRWARITKNGHTTCIYGRTDDEVKKKISEFLKYGVTNREPEPKWTLYSWLDFWRRTFKTPYNKTDMYQYHIKNHVKARFKDKPLKDVTTIDLQMIITACPYSRSRVDVYQMLNAAFRVAKQQDVISKNPADGLISPRHRKVSGMPLTLAEQKAFFKSIENEECKNDYLFYLFSGVRRSELLTINVASLDYENNLIYVHGTKTENAERAIPFTDILKSIISEMTPDENGYFFTHSADWYTKNFKKYSQNHCLRELRKSFITRSGENGVDIKAIQRWVGHADYQTTANIYFKAQDEFLKSNAKKLNDYQTAYWRDVTEDDI
;
A
#
# COMPACT_ATOMS: atom_id res chain seq x y z
N MET A 1 -25.45 -62.94 -25.70
CA MET A 1 -25.67 -62.32 -24.35
C MET A 1 -26.40 -60.99 -24.52
N ASN A 2 -27.67 -60.89 -24.13
CA ASN A 2 -28.43 -59.64 -24.19
C ASN A 2 -27.85 -58.65 -23.19
N LYS A 3 -27.23 -57.59 -23.64
CA LYS A 3 -26.75 -56.52 -22.81
C LYS A 3 -27.95 -55.83 -22.16
N LYS A 4 -28.12 -55.90 -20.84
CA LYS A 4 -29.12 -55.21 -20.11
C LYS A 4 -29.06 -53.68 -20.41
N SER A 5 -30.07 -53.15 -21.04
CA SER A 5 -30.17 -51.73 -21.34
C SER A 5 -31.42 -51.12 -20.66
N THR A 6 -31.25 -49.91 -20.15
CA THR A 6 -32.33 -49.10 -19.52
C THR A 6 -32.48 -47.82 -20.30
N VAL A 7 -33.71 -47.32 -20.48
CA VAL A 7 -33.97 -46.03 -21.13
C VAL A 7 -34.39 -45.01 -20.07
N TYR A 8 -33.75 -43.85 -20.05
CA TYR A 8 -34.09 -42.74 -19.12
C TYR A 8 -34.09 -41.40 -19.89
N LYS A 9 -35.21 -40.69 -19.80
CA LYS A 9 -35.45 -39.42 -20.52
C LYS A 9 -35.07 -39.45 -22.00
N GLY A 10 -35.37 -40.60 -22.69
CA GLY A 10 -35.06 -40.79 -24.11
C GLY A 10 -33.64 -41.25 -24.41
N TYR A 11 -32.77 -41.36 -23.43
CA TYR A 11 -31.41 -41.84 -23.62
C TYR A 11 -31.23 -43.27 -23.15
N ARG A 12 -30.55 -44.09 -23.96
CA ARG A 12 -30.32 -45.51 -23.64
C ARG A 12 -29.06 -45.63 -22.79
N ILE A 13 -29.17 -46.24 -21.62
CA ILE A 13 -28.07 -46.61 -20.74
C ILE A 13 -27.73 -48.07 -21.00
N THR A 14 -26.45 -48.37 -21.37
CA THR A 14 -25.99 -49.69 -21.68
C THR A 14 -24.76 -50.06 -20.86
N GLU A 15 -24.53 -51.37 -20.71
CA GLU A 15 -23.35 -51.87 -20.02
C GLU A 15 -22.18 -52.03 -21.02
N ARG A 16 -21.01 -51.56 -20.63
CA ARG A 16 -19.76 -51.74 -21.35
C ARG A 16 -19.11 -53.07 -21.02
N THR A 17 -18.11 -53.45 -21.78
CA THR A 17 -17.30 -54.65 -21.55
C THR A 17 -16.50 -54.58 -20.25
N ASP A 18 -16.24 -53.39 -19.73
CA ASP A 18 -15.56 -53.16 -18.44
C ASP A 18 -16.53 -53.09 -17.24
N GLY A 19 -17.80 -53.45 -17.41
CA GLY A 19 -18.82 -53.49 -16.37
C GLY A 19 -19.40 -52.11 -15.99
N ARG A 20 -18.91 -51.02 -16.57
CA ARG A 20 -19.49 -49.69 -16.35
C ARG A 20 -20.75 -49.47 -17.16
N ARG A 21 -21.64 -48.64 -16.62
CA ARG A 21 -22.86 -48.17 -17.32
C ARG A 21 -22.52 -46.87 -18.05
N TRP A 22 -23.08 -46.67 -19.23
CA TRP A 22 -22.87 -45.45 -20.02
C TRP A 22 -24.09 -45.09 -20.85
N ALA A 23 -24.19 -43.79 -21.21
CA ALA A 23 -25.18 -43.28 -22.17
C ALA A 23 -24.54 -42.19 -23.03
N ARG A 24 -24.98 -42.11 -24.31
CA ARG A 24 -24.64 -40.97 -25.18
C ARG A 24 -25.78 -39.96 -25.14
N ILE A 25 -25.45 -38.70 -24.93
CA ILE A 25 -26.44 -37.63 -24.81
C ILE A 25 -26.07 -36.51 -25.76
N THR A 26 -27.09 -35.92 -26.40
CA THR A 26 -26.94 -34.73 -27.23
C THR A 26 -27.86 -33.63 -26.70
N LYS A 27 -27.34 -32.42 -26.50
CA LYS A 27 -28.15 -31.22 -26.14
C LYS A 27 -27.53 -30.01 -26.87
N ASN A 28 -28.37 -29.24 -27.54
CA ASN A 28 -27.95 -28.03 -28.30
C ASN A 28 -26.77 -28.26 -29.24
N GLY A 29 -26.77 -29.41 -29.99
CA GLY A 29 -25.70 -29.73 -30.91
C GLY A 29 -24.44 -30.33 -30.30
N HIS A 30 -24.29 -30.33 -28.98
CA HIS A 30 -23.16 -30.96 -28.30
C HIS A 30 -23.48 -32.38 -27.84
N THR A 31 -22.67 -33.34 -28.29
CA THR A 31 -22.77 -34.76 -27.94
C THR A 31 -21.70 -35.14 -26.94
N THR A 32 -22.09 -35.77 -25.83
CA THR A 32 -21.16 -36.29 -24.82
C THR A 32 -21.56 -37.70 -24.38
N CYS A 33 -20.59 -38.45 -23.83
CA CYS A 33 -20.82 -39.75 -23.21
C CYS A 33 -20.73 -39.64 -21.70
N ILE A 34 -21.76 -40.15 -21.02
CA ILE A 34 -21.83 -40.17 -19.56
C ILE A 34 -21.54 -41.57 -19.05
N TYR A 35 -20.74 -41.69 -18.01
CA TYR A 35 -20.32 -42.96 -17.43
C TYR A 35 -20.66 -42.98 -15.93
N GLY A 36 -21.06 -44.19 -15.45
CA GLY A 36 -21.31 -44.46 -14.03
C GLY A 36 -21.06 -45.93 -13.67
N ARG A 37 -21.02 -46.24 -12.41
CA ARG A 37 -20.94 -47.62 -11.92
C ARG A 37 -22.31 -48.30 -11.88
N THR A 38 -23.38 -47.53 -11.71
CA THR A 38 -24.78 -47.97 -11.65
C THR A 38 -25.65 -47.18 -12.62
N ASP A 39 -26.82 -47.71 -12.95
CA ASP A 39 -27.82 -47.00 -13.77
C ASP A 39 -28.28 -45.72 -13.10
N ASP A 40 -28.44 -45.70 -11.77
CA ASP A 40 -28.91 -44.53 -11.07
C ASP A 40 -27.90 -43.39 -11.03
N GLU A 41 -26.59 -43.72 -10.98
CA GLU A 41 -25.56 -42.72 -11.12
C GLU A 41 -25.59 -42.10 -12.54
N VAL A 42 -25.77 -42.91 -13.57
CA VAL A 42 -25.89 -42.42 -14.95
C VAL A 42 -27.16 -41.56 -15.11
N LYS A 43 -28.31 -41.99 -14.59
CA LYS A 43 -29.55 -41.22 -14.62
C LYS A 43 -29.39 -39.84 -13.96
N LYS A 44 -28.75 -39.80 -12.80
CA LYS A 44 -28.42 -38.54 -12.09
C LYS A 44 -27.60 -37.62 -12.94
N LYS A 45 -26.51 -38.10 -13.51
CA LYS A 45 -25.60 -37.35 -14.41
C LYS A 45 -26.32 -36.91 -15.71
N ILE A 46 -27.23 -37.74 -16.26
CA ILE A 46 -28.11 -37.36 -17.38
C ILE A 46 -28.96 -36.15 -17.01
N SER A 47 -29.63 -36.22 -15.85
CA SER A 47 -30.47 -35.13 -15.40
C SER A 47 -29.70 -33.83 -15.17
N GLU A 48 -28.51 -33.91 -14.61
CA GLU A 48 -27.61 -32.79 -14.43
C GLU A 48 -27.14 -32.19 -15.78
N PHE A 49 -26.77 -33.03 -16.74
CA PHE A 49 -26.43 -32.57 -18.10
C PHE A 49 -27.59 -31.91 -18.82
N LEU A 50 -28.79 -32.48 -18.72
CA LEU A 50 -30.00 -31.90 -19.32
C LEU A 50 -30.38 -30.57 -18.67
N LYS A 51 -30.07 -30.39 -17.37
CA LYS A 51 -30.35 -29.17 -16.65
C LYS A 51 -29.28 -28.09 -16.91
N TYR A 52 -28.01 -28.47 -16.89
CA TYR A 52 -26.88 -27.52 -16.85
C TYR A 52 -25.98 -27.54 -18.11
N GLY A 53 -26.12 -28.50 -19.00
CA GLY A 53 -25.43 -28.55 -20.29
C GLY A 53 -23.99 -29.12 -20.29
N VAL A 54 -23.42 -29.47 -19.13
CA VAL A 54 -22.04 -30.04 -19.01
C VAL A 54 -21.97 -31.05 -17.87
N THR A 55 -21.35 -32.24 -18.12
CA THR A 55 -21.18 -33.30 -17.10
C THR A 55 -19.84 -33.27 -16.36
N ASN A 56 -18.89 -32.50 -16.85
CA ASN A 56 -17.55 -32.34 -16.24
C ASN A 56 -17.34 -30.91 -15.80
N ARG A 57 -18.19 -30.38 -14.94
CA ARG A 57 -17.69 -29.38 -13.99
C ARG A 57 -16.96 -30.17 -12.89
N GLU A 58 -15.65 -30.00 -12.79
CA GLU A 58 -15.00 -30.17 -11.50
C GLU A 58 -15.91 -29.49 -10.46
N PRO A 59 -16.15 -30.12 -9.31
CA PRO A 59 -17.01 -29.48 -8.31
C PRO A 59 -16.48 -28.07 -8.10
N GLU A 60 -17.32 -27.07 -8.41
CA GLU A 60 -16.93 -25.67 -8.25
C GLU A 60 -16.33 -25.53 -6.86
N PRO A 61 -15.10 -25.04 -6.72
CA PRO A 61 -14.48 -24.94 -5.42
C PRO A 61 -15.48 -24.23 -4.51
N LYS A 62 -15.89 -24.89 -3.42
CA LYS A 62 -16.82 -24.31 -2.45
C LYS A 62 -16.10 -23.17 -1.73
N TRP A 63 -16.05 -22.02 -2.38
CA TRP A 63 -15.40 -20.85 -1.83
C TRP A 63 -16.10 -20.40 -0.55
N THR A 64 -15.32 -20.23 0.50
CA THR A 64 -15.69 -19.40 1.65
C THR A 64 -15.19 -17.97 1.42
N LEU A 65 -15.72 -17.01 2.16
CA LEU A 65 -15.24 -15.63 2.08
C LEU A 65 -13.73 -15.54 2.30
N TYR A 66 -13.21 -16.25 3.30
CA TYR A 66 -11.78 -16.24 3.60
C TYR A 66 -10.95 -16.89 2.48
N SER A 67 -11.33 -18.07 2.01
CA SER A 67 -10.57 -18.79 0.98
C SER A 67 -10.57 -18.03 -0.36
N TRP A 68 -11.67 -17.38 -0.70
CA TRP A 68 -11.75 -16.52 -1.90
C TRP A 68 -10.83 -15.30 -1.79
N LEU A 69 -10.87 -14.58 -0.69
CA LEU A 69 -10.02 -13.40 -0.49
C LEU A 69 -8.53 -13.76 -0.48
N ASP A 70 -8.15 -14.90 0.12
CA ASP A 70 -6.78 -15.37 0.12
C ASP A 70 -6.32 -15.79 -1.28
N PHE A 71 -7.16 -16.51 -2.04
CA PHE A 71 -6.91 -16.85 -3.45
C PHE A 71 -6.76 -15.58 -4.29
N TRP A 72 -7.74 -14.67 -4.23
CA TRP A 72 -7.72 -13.41 -4.97
C TRP A 72 -6.45 -12.60 -4.68
N ARG A 73 -6.08 -12.49 -3.42
CA ARG A 73 -4.87 -11.81 -3.00
C ARG A 73 -3.62 -12.40 -3.65
N ARG A 74 -3.45 -13.73 -3.54
CA ARG A 74 -2.27 -14.43 -4.08
C ARG A 74 -2.20 -14.36 -5.60
N THR A 75 -3.33 -14.47 -6.26
CA THR A 75 -3.39 -14.54 -7.73
C THR A 75 -3.31 -13.16 -8.38
N PHE A 76 -4.02 -12.17 -7.82
CA PHE A 76 -4.20 -10.88 -8.50
C PHE A 76 -3.41 -9.72 -7.87
N LYS A 77 -2.83 -9.89 -6.67
CA LYS A 77 -2.18 -8.79 -5.95
C LYS A 77 -0.74 -9.07 -5.54
N THR A 78 -0.44 -10.22 -4.93
CA THR A 78 0.91 -10.55 -4.45
C THR A 78 1.97 -10.52 -5.56
N PRO A 79 1.72 -10.97 -6.78
CA PRO A 79 2.72 -10.91 -7.84
C PRO A 79 3.19 -9.49 -8.19
N TYR A 80 2.36 -8.47 -7.86
CA TYR A 80 2.60 -7.07 -8.23
C TYR A 80 2.94 -6.15 -7.04
N ASN A 81 2.85 -6.65 -5.80
CA ASN A 81 3.03 -5.83 -4.60
C ASN A 81 4.12 -6.40 -3.70
N LYS A 82 5.13 -5.60 -3.38
CA LYS A 82 6.21 -5.97 -2.44
C LYS A 82 5.72 -6.16 -0.99
N THR A 83 4.62 -5.53 -0.60
CA THR A 83 4.04 -5.62 0.75
C THR A 83 2.62 -6.13 0.69
N ASP A 84 2.34 -7.19 1.43
CA ASP A 84 1.04 -7.83 1.44
C ASP A 84 0.14 -7.27 2.56
N MET A 85 -0.28 -6.01 2.39
CA MET A 85 -1.23 -5.38 3.32
C MET A 85 -2.59 -6.09 3.36
N TYR A 86 -2.99 -6.72 2.25
CA TYR A 86 -4.25 -7.44 2.20
C TYR A 86 -4.25 -8.68 3.09
N GLN A 87 -3.11 -9.38 3.22
CA GLN A 87 -2.99 -10.50 4.15
C GLN A 87 -3.29 -10.08 5.59
N TYR A 88 -2.75 -8.94 6.01
CA TYR A 88 -3.03 -8.37 7.33
C TYR A 88 -4.53 -8.13 7.53
N HIS A 89 -5.19 -7.48 6.58
CA HIS A 89 -6.62 -7.18 6.68
C HIS A 89 -7.50 -8.43 6.66
N ILE A 90 -7.20 -9.40 5.78
CA ILE A 90 -7.92 -10.68 5.70
C ILE A 90 -7.77 -11.45 7.02
N LYS A 91 -6.55 -11.54 7.57
CA LYS A 91 -6.29 -12.26 8.81
C LYS A 91 -7.01 -11.63 10.02
N ASN A 92 -6.92 -10.30 10.15
CA ASN A 92 -7.35 -9.63 11.37
C ASN A 92 -8.83 -9.19 11.34
N HIS A 93 -9.42 -8.97 10.17
CA HIS A 93 -10.79 -8.44 10.08
C HIS A 93 -11.80 -9.43 9.48
N VAL A 94 -11.35 -10.40 8.67
CA VAL A 94 -12.25 -11.37 8.03
C VAL A 94 -12.22 -12.72 8.73
N LYS A 95 -11.03 -13.29 8.99
CA LYS A 95 -10.84 -14.65 9.47
C LYS A 95 -11.60 -14.94 10.76
N ALA A 96 -11.60 -14.03 11.72
CA ALA A 96 -12.18 -14.25 13.04
C ALA A 96 -13.69 -14.49 13.03
N ARG A 97 -14.43 -13.88 12.09
CA ARG A 97 -15.91 -13.90 12.08
C ARG A 97 -16.52 -14.61 10.87
N PHE A 98 -15.81 -14.63 9.74
CA PHE A 98 -16.37 -15.02 8.45
C PHE A 98 -15.55 -16.10 7.73
N LYS A 99 -14.64 -16.80 8.43
CA LYS A 99 -13.73 -17.80 7.85
C LYS A 99 -14.48 -18.85 7.02
N ASP A 100 -15.53 -19.41 7.58
CA ASP A 100 -16.24 -20.55 7.02
C ASP A 100 -17.55 -20.16 6.32
N LYS A 101 -17.87 -18.85 6.24
CA LYS A 101 -19.09 -18.39 5.56
C LYS A 101 -18.96 -18.64 4.06
N PRO A 102 -19.90 -19.41 3.45
CA PRO A 102 -19.89 -19.67 2.01
C PRO A 102 -19.96 -18.36 1.22
N LEU A 103 -19.13 -18.21 0.20
CA LEU A 103 -19.03 -16.97 -0.57
C LEU A 103 -20.36 -16.55 -1.20
N LYS A 104 -21.14 -17.52 -1.67
CA LYS A 104 -22.48 -17.31 -2.26
C LYS A 104 -23.52 -16.73 -1.28
N ASP A 105 -23.30 -16.93 0.03
CA ASP A 105 -24.21 -16.52 1.11
C ASP A 105 -23.73 -15.22 1.79
N VAL A 106 -22.65 -14.62 1.28
CA VAL A 106 -22.14 -13.33 1.77
C VAL A 106 -23.07 -12.21 1.32
N THR A 107 -23.50 -11.41 2.28
CA THR A 107 -24.37 -10.26 2.05
C THR A 107 -23.62 -8.94 2.12
N THR A 108 -24.22 -7.86 1.61
CA THR A 108 -23.69 -6.49 1.78
C THR A 108 -23.53 -6.12 3.26
N ILE A 109 -24.46 -6.59 4.11
CA ILE A 109 -24.41 -6.34 5.56
C ILE A 109 -23.17 -6.98 6.17
N ASP A 110 -22.84 -8.23 5.82
CA ASP A 110 -21.65 -8.90 6.31
C ASP A 110 -20.37 -8.12 5.97
N LEU A 111 -20.27 -7.67 4.72
CA LEU A 111 -19.13 -6.90 4.26
C LEU A 111 -19.05 -5.54 4.96
N GLN A 112 -20.19 -4.88 5.14
CA GLN A 112 -20.25 -3.61 5.87
C GLN A 112 -19.84 -3.77 7.33
N MET A 113 -20.24 -4.88 7.98
CA MET A 113 -19.81 -5.19 9.36
C MET A 113 -18.30 -5.38 9.46
N ILE A 114 -17.65 -6.03 8.47
CA ILE A 114 -16.19 -6.15 8.44
C ILE A 114 -15.53 -4.77 8.40
N ILE A 115 -16.01 -3.87 7.53
CA ILE A 115 -15.49 -2.51 7.40
C ILE A 115 -15.66 -1.73 8.71
N THR A 116 -16.86 -1.78 9.29
CA THR A 116 -17.19 -1.03 10.51
C THR A 116 -16.40 -1.51 11.72
N ALA A 117 -16.09 -2.81 11.79
CA ALA A 117 -15.30 -3.40 12.88
C ALA A 117 -13.81 -3.00 12.84
N CYS A 118 -13.32 -2.41 11.75
CA CYS A 118 -11.93 -1.93 11.70
C CYS A 118 -11.75 -0.72 12.64
N PRO A 119 -10.76 -0.74 13.54
CA PRO A 119 -10.59 0.29 14.56
C PRO A 119 -10.19 1.65 13.97
N TYR A 120 -9.38 1.64 12.93
CA TYR A 120 -8.83 2.86 12.33
C TYR A 120 -9.55 3.24 11.04
N SER A 121 -9.84 4.53 10.85
CA SER A 121 -10.51 5.03 9.65
C SER A 121 -9.75 4.71 8.35
N ARG A 122 -8.42 4.70 8.37
CA ARG A 122 -7.61 4.29 7.22
C ARG A 122 -7.80 2.81 6.89
N SER A 123 -7.77 1.94 7.88
CA SER A 123 -8.00 0.50 7.69
C SER A 123 -9.40 0.22 7.13
N ARG A 124 -10.41 1.01 7.51
CA ARG A 124 -11.76 0.92 6.91
C ARG A 124 -11.73 1.17 5.41
N VAL A 125 -11.01 2.21 4.97
CA VAL A 125 -10.86 2.51 3.53
C VAL A 125 -10.12 1.39 2.81
N ASP A 126 -9.02 0.89 3.38
CA ASP A 126 -8.22 -0.16 2.76
C ASP A 126 -9.03 -1.47 2.63
N VAL A 127 -9.79 -1.85 3.67
CA VAL A 127 -10.69 -3.02 3.64
C VAL A 127 -11.82 -2.82 2.65
N TYR A 128 -12.45 -1.65 2.60
CA TYR A 128 -13.47 -1.30 1.61
C TYR A 128 -12.95 -1.48 0.17
N GLN A 129 -11.77 -0.93 -0.13
CA GLN A 129 -11.15 -1.07 -1.45
C GLN A 129 -10.81 -2.52 -1.79
N MET A 130 -10.28 -3.27 -0.81
CA MET A 130 -9.98 -4.69 -0.95
C MET A 130 -11.23 -5.51 -1.29
N LEU A 131 -12.30 -5.35 -0.53
CA LEU A 131 -13.56 -6.07 -0.74
C LEU A 131 -14.18 -5.74 -2.10
N ASN A 132 -14.28 -4.46 -2.46
CA ASN A 132 -14.77 -4.06 -3.78
C ASN A 132 -13.97 -4.70 -4.93
N ALA A 133 -12.63 -4.66 -4.84
CA ALA A 133 -11.79 -5.23 -5.88
C ALA A 133 -11.93 -6.77 -5.96
N ALA A 134 -11.97 -7.46 -4.83
CA ALA A 134 -12.07 -8.91 -4.78
C ALA A 134 -13.44 -9.43 -5.29
N PHE A 135 -14.52 -8.77 -4.87
CA PHE A 135 -15.87 -9.16 -5.27
C PHE A 135 -16.20 -8.77 -6.71
N ARG A 136 -15.61 -7.69 -7.23
CA ARG A 136 -15.69 -7.38 -8.66
C ARG A 136 -15.08 -8.50 -9.50
N VAL A 137 -13.91 -9.03 -9.12
CA VAL A 137 -13.29 -10.16 -9.80
C VAL A 137 -14.15 -11.42 -9.66
N ALA A 138 -14.71 -11.70 -8.46
CA ALA A 138 -15.60 -12.84 -8.24
C ALA A 138 -16.81 -12.81 -9.19
N LYS A 139 -17.39 -11.62 -9.40
CA LYS A 139 -18.51 -11.44 -10.33
C LYS A 139 -18.08 -11.58 -11.78
N GLN A 140 -16.93 -11.01 -12.17
CA GLN A 140 -16.40 -11.12 -13.54
C GLN A 140 -16.01 -12.55 -13.95
N GLN A 141 -15.64 -13.39 -12.97
CA GLN A 141 -15.27 -14.79 -13.17
C GLN A 141 -16.44 -15.76 -12.89
N ASP A 142 -17.68 -15.25 -12.80
CA ASP A 142 -18.90 -16.02 -12.52
C ASP A 142 -18.83 -16.92 -11.27
N VAL A 143 -17.93 -16.61 -10.31
CA VAL A 143 -17.81 -17.28 -9.02
C VAL A 143 -19.04 -16.97 -8.15
N ILE A 144 -19.63 -15.78 -8.33
CA ILE A 144 -20.88 -15.35 -7.71
C ILE A 144 -21.83 -14.76 -8.75
N SER A 145 -23.12 -14.95 -8.56
CA SER A 145 -24.15 -14.41 -9.46
C SER A 145 -24.45 -12.92 -9.24
N LYS A 146 -24.33 -12.45 -8.00
CA LYS A 146 -24.57 -11.05 -7.60
C LYS A 146 -23.39 -10.56 -6.76
N ASN A 147 -22.96 -9.31 -7.00
CA ASN A 147 -21.88 -8.70 -6.23
C ASN A 147 -22.41 -8.01 -4.95
N PRO A 148 -22.15 -8.55 -3.76
CA PRO A 148 -22.62 -7.92 -2.52
C PRO A 148 -21.85 -6.64 -2.17
N ALA A 149 -20.73 -6.37 -2.82
CA ALA A 149 -19.94 -5.15 -2.56
C ALA A 149 -20.52 -3.90 -3.25
N ASP A 150 -21.43 -4.04 -4.23
CA ASP A 150 -22.00 -2.90 -4.95
C ASP A 150 -22.83 -1.95 -4.04
N GLY A 151 -23.37 -2.47 -2.92
CA GLY A 151 -24.12 -1.70 -1.94
C GLY A 151 -23.31 -1.18 -0.75
N LEU A 152 -21.97 -1.28 -0.76
CA LEU A 152 -21.14 -0.85 0.34
C LEU A 152 -21.05 0.67 0.44
N ILE A 153 -21.14 1.16 1.68
CA ILE A 153 -20.95 2.58 1.99
C ILE A 153 -19.44 2.86 2.12
N SER A 154 -18.95 3.79 1.29
CA SER A 154 -17.53 4.20 1.31
C SER A 154 -17.19 4.91 2.62
N PRO A 155 -16.22 4.41 3.41
CA PRO A 155 -15.84 5.05 4.66
C PRO A 155 -15.05 6.35 4.38
N ARG A 156 -15.34 7.39 5.16
CA ARG A 156 -14.58 8.64 5.10
C ARG A 156 -13.28 8.50 5.91
N HIS A 157 -12.19 8.94 5.33
CA HIS A 157 -10.91 9.08 6.01
C HIS A 157 -10.31 10.46 5.75
N ARG A 158 -10.21 11.26 6.81
CA ARG A 158 -9.46 12.51 6.75
C ARG A 158 -7.99 12.21 7.09
N LYS A 159 -7.13 12.37 6.11
CA LYS A 159 -5.68 12.25 6.33
C LYS A 159 -5.22 13.37 7.25
N VAL A 160 -4.92 13.02 8.50
CA VAL A 160 -4.22 13.94 9.40
C VAL A 160 -2.74 13.90 9.02
N SER A 161 -2.27 14.98 8.43
CA SER A 161 -0.84 15.17 8.18
C SER A 161 -0.26 15.80 9.44
N GLY A 162 0.70 15.14 10.08
CA GLY A 162 1.45 15.75 11.18
C GLY A 162 2.11 17.05 10.73
N MET A 163 2.47 17.91 11.65
CA MET A 163 3.09 19.21 11.41
C MET A 163 4.62 19.11 11.55
N PRO A 164 5.40 19.96 10.87
CA PRO A 164 6.82 20.12 11.16
C PRO A 164 6.98 20.63 12.61
N LEU A 165 8.09 20.30 13.24
CA LEU A 165 8.42 20.87 14.54
C LEU A 165 8.66 22.38 14.40
N THR A 166 8.11 23.18 15.30
CA THR A 166 8.45 24.59 15.45
C THR A 166 9.91 24.75 15.89
N LEU A 167 10.47 25.93 15.77
CA LEU A 167 11.84 26.19 16.24
C LEU A 167 12.00 25.93 17.74
N ALA A 168 10.98 26.30 18.54
CA ALA A 168 10.98 26.02 19.97
C ALA A 168 10.96 24.52 20.28
N GLU A 169 10.15 23.75 19.57
CA GLU A 169 10.09 22.29 19.70
C GLU A 169 11.39 21.62 19.23
N GLN A 170 12.02 22.13 18.17
CA GLN A 170 13.33 21.62 17.75
C GLN A 170 14.41 21.89 18.81
N LYS A 171 14.44 23.09 19.42
CA LYS A 171 15.35 23.40 20.52
C LYS A 171 15.13 22.49 21.73
N ALA A 172 13.86 22.27 22.11
CA ALA A 172 13.52 21.37 23.20
C ALA A 172 13.92 19.93 22.89
N PHE A 173 13.70 19.48 21.65
CA PHE A 173 14.10 18.16 21.16
C PHE A 173 15.64 18.00 21.21
N PHE A 174 16.42 18.96 20.72
CA PHE A 174 17.88 18.92 20.80
C PHE A 174 18.39 18.77 22.22
N LYS A 175 17.82 19.57 23.15
CA LYS A 175 18.17 19.46 24.56
C LYS A 175 17.84 18.09 25.14
N SER A 176 16.73 17.48 24.71
CA SER A 176 16.32 16.17 25.21
C SER A 176 17.16 15.00 24.74
N ILE A 177 17.89 15.16 23.62
CA ILE A 177 18.79 14.13 23.06
C ILE A 177 20.27 14.44 23.26
N GLU A 178 20.63 15.54 23.94
CA GLU A 178 22.00 16.05 24.00
C GLU A 178 23.02 15.02 24.48
N ASN A 179 22.64 14.20 25.47
CA ASN A 179 23.49 13.18 26.09
C ASN A 179 23.10 11.75 25.68
N GLU A 180 22.30 11.59 24.64
CA GLU A 180 21.83 10.26 24.19
C GLU A 180 22.71 9.71 23.08
N GLU A 181 23.00 8.40 23.09
CA GLU A 181 23.78 7.72 22.08
C GLU A 181 23.22 7.92 20.65
N CYS A 182 21.89 7.99 20.51
CA CYS A 182 21.20 8.20 19.24
C CYS A 182 21.06 9.66 18.82
N LYS A 183 21.76 10.60 19.49
CA LYS A 183 21.73 12.04 19.15
C LYS A 183 22.06 12.26 17.68
N ASN A 184 23.18 11.75 17.23
CA ASN A 184 23.67 11.96 15.87
C ASN A 184 22.77 11.31 14.82
N ASP A 185 22.12 10.19 15.13
CA ASP A 185 21.13 9.54 14.25
C ASP A 185 19.95 10.46 13.96
N TYR A 186 19.39 11.09 14.99
CA TYR A 186 18.25 12.00 14.84
C TYR A 186 18.65 13.34 14.23
N LEU A 187 19.83 13.87 14.54
CA LEU A 187 20.35 15.05 13.89
C LEU A 187 20.57 14.81 12.40
N PHE A 188 21.22 13.69 12.05
CA PHE A 188 21.38 13.32 10.64
C PHE A 188 20.05 13.19 9.92
N TYR A 189 19.06 12.54 10.54
CA TYR A 189 17.72 12.37 9.97
C TYR A 189 17.02 13.72 9.75
N LEU A 190 17.15 14.66 10.69
CA LEU A 190 16.59 16.00 10.59
C LEU A 190 17.27 16.81 9.47
N PHE A 191 18.59 16.84 9.41
CA PHE A 191 19.35 17.71 8.50
C PHE A 191 19.52 17.14 7.08
N SER A 192 19.38 15.82 6.90
CA SER A 192 19.43 15.20 5.57
C SER A 192 18.05 15.13 4.87
N GLY A 193 16.97 15.12 5.65
CA GLY A 193 15.61 14.95 5.12
C GLY A 193 15.36 13.61 4.43
N VAL A 194 16.17 12.57 4.62
CA VAL A 194 15.97 11.24 4.05
C VAL A 194 14.73 10.53 4.59
N ARG A 195 14.27 9.46 3.93
CA ARG A 195 13.21 8.61 4.51
C ARG A 195 13.78 7.71 5.59
N ARG A 196 12.93 7.27 6.55
CA ARG A 196 13.33 6.35 7.62
C ARG A 196 13.99 5.06 7.09
N SER A 197 13.50 4.51 6.00
CA SER A 197 14.09 3.32 5.38
C SER A 197 15.41 3.59 4.66
N GLU A 198 15.59 4.80 4.16
CA GLU A 198 16.81 5.24 3.47
C GLU A 198 17.94 5.54 4.48
N LEU A 199 17.59 6.04 5.67
CA LEU A 199 18.54 6.23 6.76
C LEU A 199 19.38 4.96 7.01
N LEU A 200 18.72 3.80 7.03
CA LEU A 200 19.35 2.51 7.28
C LEU A 200 20.25 2.01 6.13
N THR A 201 20.25 2.68 5.00
CA THR A 201 21.12 2.33 3.85
C THR A 201 22.36 3.20 3.74
N ILE A 202 22.49 4.23 4.59
CA ILE A 202 23.64 5.13 4.59
C ILE A 202 24.84 4.42 5.20
N ASN A 203 25.91 4.31 4.42
CA ASN A 203 27.17 3.68 4.79
C ASN A 203 28.36 4.52 4.31
N VAL A 204 29.57 4.09 4.61
CA VAL A 204 30.79 4.78 4.22
C VAL A 204 30.87 5.02 2.70
N ALA A 205 30.45 4.03 1.89
CA ALA A 205 30.46 4.18 0.42
C ALA A 205 29.40 5.15 -0.12
N SER A 206 28.41 5.52 0.73
CA SER A 206 27.41 6.53 0.36
C SER A 206 27.96 7.96 0.39
N LEU A 207 29.13 8.20 1.00
CA LEU A 207 29.67 9.52 1.28
C LEU A 207 30.70 9.92 0.22
N ASP A 208 30.42 10.99 -0.48
CA ASP A 208 31.33 11.60 -1.45
C ASP A 208 31.85 12.94 -0.90
N TYR A 209 33.00 12.90 -0.28
CA TYR A 209 33.64 14.09 0.31
C TYR A 209 34.18 15.04 -0.74
N GLU A 210 34.56 14.52 -1.92
CA GLU A 210 35.15 15.33 -3.00
C GLU A 210 34.07 16.22 -3.64
N ASN A 211 32.92 15.64 -3.95
CA ASN A 211 31.79 16.34 -4.58
C ASN A 211 30.78 16.91 -3.58
N ASN A 212 30.97 16.70 -2.27
CA ASN A 212 30.07 17.11 -1.20
C ASN A 212 28.66 16.56 -1.38
N LEU A 213 28.53 15.25 -1.66
CA LEU A 213 27.29 14.56 -1.90
C LEU A 213 27.14 13.32 -1.00
N ILE A 214 25.91 12.98 -0.69
CA ILE A 214 25.53 11.69 -0.11
C ILE A 214 24.61 10.96 -1.10
N TYR A 215 25.00 9.77 -1.52
CA TYR A 215 24.19 8.91 -2.38
C TYR A 215 23.19 8.12 -1.54
N VAL A 216 21.90 8.34 -1.80
CA VAL A 216 20.81 7.71 -1.09
C VAL A 216 20.20 6.63 -1.97
N HIS A 217 20.22 5.38 -1.49
CA HIS A 217 19.62 4.24 -2.16
C HIS A 217 18.21 3.99 -1.64
N GLY A 218 17.23 4.04 -2.52
CA GLY A 218 15.83 3.82 -2.14
C GLY A 218 15.29 2.49 -2.60
N THR A 219 14.32 1.98 -1.86
CA THR A 219 13.79 0.61 -2.04
C THR A 219 12.50 0.52 -2.84
N LYS A 220 11.86 1.64 -3.22
CA LYS A 220 10.47 1.61 -3.74
C LYS A 220 10.27 2.05 -5.19
N THR A 221 11.10 2.91 -5.74
CA THR A 221 10.92 3.47 -7.09
C THR A 221 12.27 3.82 -7.69
N GLU A 222 12.38 3.91 -9.02
CA GLU A 222 13.58 4.37 -9.74
C GLU A 222 14.07 5.75 -9.28
N ASN A 223 13.16 6.67 -8.92
CA ASN A 223 13.48 7.97 -8.33
C ASN A 223 13.97 7.89 -6.86
N ALA A 224 14.20 6.71 -6.34
CA ALA A 224 14.68 6.51 -4.99
C ALA A 224 16.20 6.60 -4.91
N GLU A 225 16.92 6.40 -6.02
CA GLU A 225 18.35 6.67 -6.13
C GLU A 225 18.57 8.15 -6.43
N ARG A 226 19.22 8.85 -5.53
CA ARG A 226 19.50 10.28 -5.66
C ARG A 226 20.69 10.70 -4.81
N ALA A 227 21.32 11.78 -5.20
CA ALA A 227 22.31 12.47 -4.38
C ALA A 227 21.65 13.62 -3.59
N ILE A 228 22.05 13.78 -2.34
CA ILE A 228 21.68 14.92 -1.49
C ILE A 228 22.94 15.68 -1.08
N PRO A 229 22.87 16.98 -0.73
CA PRO A 229 24.03 17.74 -0.29
C PRO A 229 24.65 17.15 0.98
N PHE A 230 25.96 16.96 0.99
CA PHE A 230 26.72 16.62 2.17
C PHE A 230 27.26 17.92 2.80
N THR A 231 26.39 18.59 3.52
CA THR A 231 26.67 19.88 4.16
C THR A 231 27.66 19.73 5.31
N ASP A 232 28.28 20.84 5.71
CA ASP A 232 29.29 20.81 6.80
C ASP A 232 28.69 20.31 8.13
N ILE A 233 27.41 20.61 8.40
CA ILE A 233 26.73 20.05 9.59
C ILE A 233 26.59 18.52 9.49
N LEU A 234 26.27 17.98 8.32
CA LEU A 234 26.19 16.53 8.13
C LEU A 234 27.55 15.86 8.21
N LYS A 235 28.63 16.53 7.72
CA LYS A 235 30.01 16.06 7.85
C LYS A 235 30.44 16.00 9.32
N SER A 236 30.14 17.06 10.09
CA SER A 236 30.38 17.08 11.54
C SER A 236 29.64 15.96 12.27
N ILE A 237 28.38 15.74 11.96
CA ILE A 237 27.59 14.67 12.57
C ILE A 237 28.19 13.30 12.26
N ILE A 238 28.52 13.04 10.99
CA ILE A 238 29.10 11.76 10.55
C ILE A 238 30.50 11.53 11.16
N SER A 239 31.29 12.57 11.33
CA SER A 239 32.63 12.43 11.92
C SER A 239 32.61 12.00 13.39
N GLU A 240 31.51 12.23 14.09
CA GLU A 240 31.26 11.77 15.47
C GLU A 240 30.67 10.35 15.55
N MET A 241 30.32 9.73 14.40
CA MET A 241 29.69 8.41 14.34
C MET A 241 30.73 7.34 13.95
N THR A 242 30.59 6.15 14.56
CA THR A 242 31.39 4.99 14.18
C THR A 242 30.53 4.02 13.38
N PRO A 243 30.90 3.70 12.12
CA PRO A 243 30.16 2.71 11.34
C PRO A 243 30.36 1.30 11.91
N ASP A 244 29.41 0.41 11.65
CA ASP A 244 29.52 -1.00 11.97
C ASP A 244 30.56 -1.74 11.08
N GLU A 245 30.72 -3.06 11.31
CA GLU A 245 31.65 -3.91 10.55
C GLU A 245 31.37 -3.93 9.04
N ASN A 246 30.13 -3.63 8.61
CA ASN A 246 29.71 -3.55 7.23
C ASN A 246 29.75 -2.11 6.68
N GLY A 247 30.19 -1.16 7.47
CA GLY A 247 30.31 0.25 7.12
C GLY A 247 29.03 1.06 7.27
N TYR A 248 27.96 0.54 7.88
CA TYR A 248 26.70 1.27 8.10
C TYR A 248 26.76 2.11 9.37
N PHE A 249 26.25 3.35 9.28
CA PHE A 249 26.20 4.27 10.43
C PHE A 249 24.95 4.05 11.33
N PHE A 250 23.86 3.53 10.79
CA PHE A 250 22.56 3.43 11.46
C PHE A 250 22.21 1.95 11.66
N THR A 251 22.52 1.43 12.83
CA THR A 251 22.49 -0.01 13.12
C THR A 251 21.17 -0.51 13.71
N HIS A 252 20.31 0.40 14.20
CA HIS A 252 19.03 0.04 14.76
C HIS A 252 17.95 -0.18 13.69
N SER A 253 16.91 -0.96 14.01
CA SER A 253 15.78 -1.16 13.10
C SER A 253 14.93 0.11 12.92
N ALA A 254 14.26 0.22 11.78
CA ALA A 254 13.34 1.33 11.50
C ALA A 254 12.26 1.51 12.58
N ASP A 255 11.77 0.40 13.15
CA ASP A 255 10.76 0.42 14.21
C ASP A 255 11.34 0.86 15.55
N TRP A 256 12.61 0.51 15.82
CA TRP A 256 13.32 0.99 17.00
C TRP A 256 13.40 2.53 16.98
N TYR A 257 13.88 3.14 15.89
CA TYR A 257 13.94 4.61 15.75
C TYR A 257 12.58 5.26 15.99
N THR A 258 11.51 4.68 15.46
CA THR A 258 10.17 5.22 15.63
C THR A 258 9.67 5.16 17.08
N LYS A 259 9.96 4.05 17.78
CA LYS A 259 9.55 3.86 19.18
C LYS A 259 10.43 4.70 20.11
N ASN A 260 11.73 4.71 19.88
CA ASN A 260 12.68 5.46 20.71
C ASN A 260 12.45 6.97 20.58
N PHE A 261 12.17 7.51 19.40
CA PHE A 261 11.84 8.93 19.19
C PHE A 261 10.70 9.43 20.08
N LYS A 262 9.73 8.57 20.39
CA LYS A 262 8.61 8.93 21.29
C LYS A 262 9.02 9.25 22.73
N LYS A 263 10.18 8.83 23.16
CA LYS A 263 10.73 9.21 24.48
C LYS A 263 11.06 10.71 24.56
N TYR A 264 11.53 11.27 23.42
CA TYR A 264 12.03 12.65 23.34
C TYR A 264 10.99 13.63 22.76
N SER A 265 9.99 13.11 22.06
CA SER A 265 8.94 13.94 21.45
C SER A 265 7.60 13.21 21.39
N GLN A 266 6.78 13.37 22.44
CA GLN A 266 5.50 12.68 22.57
C GLN A 266 4.45 13.15 21.56
N ASN A 267 4.45 14.45 21.23
CA ASN A 267 3.46 15.06 20.33
C ASN A 267 3.79 14.88 18.84
N HIS A 268 5.01 14.49 18.52
CA HIS A 268 5.47 14.34 17.15
C HIS A 268 5.78 12.89 16.80
N CYS A 269 5.82 12.57 15.51
CA CYS A 269 6.35 11.31 15.01
C CYS A 269 7.69 11.56 14.28
N LEU A 270 8.56 10.55 14.26
CA LEU A 270 9.87 10.63 13.62
C LEU A 270 9.83 11.24 12.21
N ARG A 271 8.80 10.94 11.42
CA ARG A 271 8.63 11.48 10.06
C ARG A 271 8.51 13.00 10.01
N GLU A 272 8.16 13.63 11.11
CA GLU A 272 7.99 15.09 11.18
C GLU A 272 9.33 15.83 11.26
N LEU A 273 10.42 15.18 11.65
CA LEU A 273 11.77 15.71 11.47
C LEU A 273 12.08 16.00 9.99
N ARG A 274 11.76 15.04 9.10
CA ARG A 274 11.90 15.26 7.66
C ARG A 274 11.00 16.37 7.13
N LYS A 275 9.78 16.54 7.69
CA LYS A 275 8.92 17.68 7.35
C LYS A 275 9.54 19.00 7.81
N SER A 276 10.16 18.98 8.97
CA SER A 276 10.90 20.14 9.48
C SER A 276 12.05 20.53 8.55
N PHE A 277 12.81 19.55 8.01
CA PHE A 277 13.80 19.81 6.97
C PHE A 277 13.20 20.53 5.76
N ILE A 278 12.10 19.99 5.20
CA ILE A 278 11.44 20.58 4.02
C ILE A 278 10.99 22.01 4.30
N THR A 279 10.34 22.23 5.44
CA THR A 279 9.81 23.53 5.84
C THR A 279 10.93 24.53 6.07
N ARG A 280 11.96 24.19 6.88
CA ARG A 280 13.06 25.09 7.18
C ARG A 280 13.91 25.43 5.96
N SER A 281 14.14 24.45 5.06
CA SER A 281 14.84 24.70 3.80
C SER A 281 14.08 25.72 2.95
N GLY A 282 12.76 25.57 2.83
CA GLY A 282 11.95 26.50 2.06
C GLY A 282 11.85 27.89 2.70
N GLU A 283 11.67 28.00 4.03
CA GLU A 283 11.66 29.28 4.78
C GLU A 283 12.96 30.05 4.59
N ASN A 284 14.08 29.35 4.38
CA ASN A 284 15.39 29.95 4.10
C ASN A 284 15.67 30.18 2.60
N GLY A 285 14.66 30.08 1.75
CA GLY A 285 14.73 30.42 0.34
C GLY A 285 15.36 29.35 -0.57
N VAL A 286 15.54 28.12 -0.07
CA VAL A 286 15.99 27.02 -0.93
C VAL A 286 14.91 26.69 -1.96
N ASP A 287 15.31 26.55 -3.22
CA ASP A 287 14.39 26.26 -4.30
C ASP A 287 13.59 24.97 -4.04
N ILE A 288 12.29 25.04 -4.20
CA ILE A 288 11.37 23.95 -3.86
C ILE A 288 11.58 22.71 -4.75
N LYS A 289 12.08 22.87 -6.01
CA LYS A 289 12.42 21.74 -6.89
C LYS A 289 13.70 21.04 -6.40
N ALA A 290 14.66 21.80 -5.87
CA ALA A 290 15.85 21.24 -5.24
C ALA A 290 15.45 20.43 -3.99
N ILE A 291 14.62 20.99 -3.11
CA ILE A 291 14.08 20.27 -1.94
C ILE A 291 13.34 19.02 -2.38
N GLN A 292 12.46 19.09 -3.39
CA GLN A 292 11.74 17.95 -3.93
C GLN A 292 12.69 16.82 -4.36
N ARG A 293 13.73 17.17 -5.10
CA ARG A 293 14.75 16.22 -5.58
C ARG A 293 15.51 15.58 -4.43
N TRP A 294 15.98 16.36 -3.45
CA TRP A 294 16.71 15.84 -2.29
C TRP A 294 15.89 14.93 -1.40
N VAL A 295 14.61 15.27 -1.18
CA VAL A 295 13.71 14.39 -0.41
C VAL A 295 13.14 13.24 -1.26
N GLY A 296 13.27 13.26 -2.58
CA GLY A 296 12.77 12.21 -3.48
C GLY A 296 11.24 12.08 -3.49
N HIS A 297 10.53 13.20 -3.54
CA HIS A 297 9.08 13.20 -3.75
C HIS A 297 8.78 13.10 -5.25
N ALA A 298 8.09 12.04 -5.66
CA ALA A 298 7.68 11.87 -7.06
C ALA A 298 6.72 12.97 -7.52
N ASP A 299 5.86 13.44 -6.61
CA ASP A 299 4.89 14.50 -6.88
C ASP A 299 5.31 15.80 -6.17
N TYR A 300 5.46 16.88 -6.96
CA TYR A 300 5.73 18.24 -6.50
C TYR A 300 4.73 18.72 -5.45
N GLN A 301 3.44 18.41 -5.65
CA GLN A 301 2.38 18.81 -4.72
C GLN A 301 2.62 18.30 -3.29
N THR A 302 3.29 17.17 -3.15
CA THR A 302 3.64 16.62 -1.82
C THR A 302 4.62 17.53 -1.08
N THR A 303 5.64 18.07 -1.76
CA THR A 303 6.61 19.01 -1.17
C THR A 303 5.96 20.35 -0.92
N ALA A 304 5.23 20.87 -1.91
CA ALA A 304 4.51 22.13 -1.84
C ALA A 304 3.51 22.15 -0.67
N ASN A 305 2.71 21.11 -0.49
CA ASN A 305 1.74 21.02 0.61
C ASN A 305 2.39 20.99 2.01
N ILE A 306 3.61 20.45 2.14
CA ILE A 306 4.34 20.49 3.42
C ILE A 306 4.84 21.91 3.67
N TYR A 307 5.43 22.52 2.66
CA TYR A 307 5.97 23.87 2.68
C TYR A 307 4.88 24.92 2.97
N PHE A 308 3.75 24.88 2.25
CA PHE A 308 2.66 25.86 2.38
C PHE A 308 1.85 25.77 3.70
N LYS A 309 1.97 24.73 4.48
CA LYS A 309 1.27 24.61 5.77
C LYS A 309 1.89 25.39 6.94
N ALA A 310 3.12 25.87 6.80
CA ALA A 310 3.89 26.51 7.87
C ALA A 310 3.84 28.07 7.85
N GLN A 311 2.84 28.75 7.28
CA GLN A 311 3.05 29.89 6.41
C GLN A 311 2.63 31.29 6.86
N ASP A 312 2.16 31.59 8.04
CA ASP A 312 1.81 32.99 8.33
C ASP A 312 3.04 33.92 8.36
N GLU A 313 4.15 33.46 8.95
CA GLU A 313 5.40 34.24 8.97
C GLU A 313 6.09 34.32 7.61
N PHE A 314 6.05 33.22 6.84
CA PHE A 314 6.61 33.15 5.49
C PHE A 314 5.86 34.09 4.52
N LEU A 315 4.52 34.12 4.56
CA LEU A 315 3.73 35.03 3.73
C LEU A 315 4.07 36.50 4.05
N LYS A 316 4.23 36.84 5.33
CA LYS A 316 4.64 38.18 5.75
C LYS A 316 6.04 38.55 5.24
N SER A 317 7.00 37.62 5.35
CA SER A 317 8.38 37.83 4.88
C SER A 317 8.46 37.98 3.36
N ASN A 318 7.68 37.21 2.62
CA ASN A 318 7.63 37.33 1.14
C ASN A 318 6.85 38.58 0.71
N ALA A 319 5.83 39.01 1.43
CA ALA A 319 5.16 40.30 1.17
C ALA A 319 6.13 41.45 1.33
N LYS A 320 7.02 41.41 2.32
CA LYS A 320 8.09 42.41 2.48
C LYS A 320 9.05 42.38 1.30
N LYS A 321 9.55 41.20 0.88
CA LYS A 321 10.45 41.09 -0.29
C LYS A 321 9.80 41.63 -1.56
N LEU A 322 8.50 41.34 -1.77
CA LEU A 322 7.74 41.87 -2.91
C LEU A 322 7.66 43.37 -2.85
N ASN A 323 7.35 43.95 -1.70
CA ASN A 323 7.31 45.42 -1.50
C ASN A 323 8.67 46.06 -1.79
N ASP A 324 9.75 45.48 -1.26
CA ASP A 324 11.12 45.98 -1.45
C ASP A 324 11.48 45.93 -2.96
N TYR A 325 11.17 44.85 -3.67
CA TYR A 325 11.35 44.74 -5.11
C TYR A 325 10.52 45.77 -5.87
N GLN A 326 9.23 45.90 -5.58
CA GLN A 326 8.35 46.83 -6.27
C GLN A 326 8.78 48.29 -6.03
N THR A 327 9.27 48.61 -4.83
CA THR A 327 9.78 49.92 -4.50
C THR A 327 11.06 50.26 -5.29
N ALA A 328 12.00 49.30 -5.39
CA ALA A 328 13.21 49.45 -6.17
C ALA A 328 12.89 49.60 -7.65
N TYR A 329 12.08 48.68 -8.20
CA TYR A 329 11.64 48.71 -9.59
C TYR A 329 10.96 50.05 -9.94
N TRP A 330 10.08 50.55 -9.06
CA TRP A 330 9.39 51.84 -9.29
C TRP A 330 10.38 52.99 -9.39
N ARG A 331 11.40 53.05 -8.56
CA ARG A 331 12.45 54.07 -8.61
C ARG A 331 13.23 54.03 -9.92
N ASP A 332 13.68 52.81 -10.29
CA ASP A 332 14.45 52.61 -11.52
C ASP A 332 13.67 53.05 -12.76
N VAL A 333 12.35 52.78 -12.81
CA VAL A 333 11.49 53.15 -13.96
C VAL A 333 11.11 54.64 -13.96
N THR A 334 11.08 55.31 -12.79
CA THR A 334 10.66 56.70 -12.68
C THR A 334 11.82 57.70 -12.65
N GLU A 335 13.07 57.24 -12.35
CA GLU A 335 14.27 58.10 -12.34
C GLU A 335 14.95 58.18 -13.72
N ASP A 336 14.62 57.31 -14.67
CA ASP A 336 15.18 57.38 -16.06
C ASP A 336 14.47 58.40 -16.96
N ASP A 337 13.46 59.16 -16.48
CA ASP A 337 12.69 60.16 -17.24
C ASP A 337 12.96 61.63 -16.80
N ILE A 338 14.15 61.92 -16.16
CA ILE A 338 14.55 63.31 -15.83
C ILE A 338 15.92 63.62 -16.48
#